data_3a1c38840b7e68b00bda13cda3db8c9b
#
_entry.id   3a1c38840b7e68b00bda13cda3db8c9b
#
_cell.length_a   1.000
_cell.length_b   1.000
_cell.length_c   1.000
_cell.angle_alpha   90.00
_cell.angle_beta   90.00
_cell.angle_gamma   90.00
#
_symmetry.space_group_name_H-M   'P 1'
#
loop_
_entity.id
_entity.type
_entity.pdbx_description
1 polymer ?
#
loop_
_entity_poly.entity_id
_entity_poly.type
_entity_poly.pdbx_seq_one_letter_code
_entity_poly.pdbx_strand_id
1 'polypeptide(L)'
;MQTRITEMLGIEIPIVQAPMGWIARSQLASAVSNAGGLGIIETSSGELDAIKGEVVKMRELTNRPFGMNLAQLFIRDPLSMVDFVAENEISFVTTSAGDPAVLVPRLKELGITVFHVVPTIRGAQKAIDAGVDGLVVEGAEGGGFKNADGASCLVLVPEIA
;
A
#
# COMPACT_ATOMS: atom_id res chain seq x y z
N MET A 1 -6.43 -13.56 14.93
CA MET A 1 -5.63 -12.86 15.99
C MET A 1 -6.09 -11.41 16.01
N GLN A 2 -6.51 -10.88 17.16
CA GLN A 2 -7.01 -9.51 17.26
C GLN A 2 -5.85 -8.54 17.57
N THR A 3 -5.57 -7.62 16.65
CA THR A 3 -4.53 -6.59 16.75
C THR A 3 -5.05 -5.28 16.15
N ARG A 4 -4.41 -4.14 16.44
CA ARG A 4 -4.77 -2.86 15.80
C ARG A 4 -4.82 -2.95 14.26
N ILE A 5 -3.87 -3.69 13.68
CA ILE A 5 -3.81 -3.88 12.21
C ILE A 5 -4.98 -4.70 11.71
N THR A 6 -5.32 -5.83 12.37
CA THR A 6 -6.45 -6.66 11.94
C THR A 6 -7.78 -5.94 12.07
N GLU A 7 -7.97 -5.13 13.11
CA GLU A 7 -9.17 -4.32 13.30
C GLU A 7 -9.26 -3.19 12.25
N MET A 8 -8.15 -2.47 12.04
CA MET A 8 -8.09 -1.35 11.09
C MET A 8 -8.33 -1.80 9.65
N LEU A 9 -7.79 -2.94 9.25
CA LEU A 9 -7.85 -3.45 7.87
C LEU A 9 -8.99 -4.45 7.63
N GLY A 10 -9.73 -4.85 8.67
CA GLY A 10 -10.81 -5.84 8.57
C GLY A 10 -10.34 -7.25 8.20
N ILE A 11 -9.12 -7.64 8.59
CA ILE A 11 -8.48 -8.92 8.26
C ILE A 11 -8.34 -9.83 9.49
N GLU A 12 -8.14 -11.13 9.27
CA GLU A 12 -8.04 -12.12 10.35
C GLU A 12 -6.61 -12.32 10.84
N ILE A 13 -5.64 -12.16 9.92
CA ILE A 13 -4.20 -12.39 10.15
C ILE A 13 -3.46 -11.11 9.84
N PRO A 14 -2.59 -10.58 10.74
CA PRO A 14 -1.89 -9.31 10.53
C PRO A 14 -0.73 -9.46 9.52
N ILE A 15 -1.06 -9.95 8.34
CA ILE A 15 -0.12 -10.13 7.21
C ILE A 15 -0.69 -9.37 6.01
N VAL A 16 0.15 -8.50 5.47
CA VAL A 16 -0.13 -7.72 4.25
C VAL A 16 0.85 -8.15 3.16
N GLN A 17 0.34 -8.56 2.02
CA GLN A 17 1.19 -8.92 0.89
C GLN A 17 1.81 -7.68 0.28
N ALA A 18 3.12 -7.73 0.00
CA ALA A 18 3.84 -6.62 -0.63
C ALA A 18 3.38 -6.39 -2.09
N PRO A 19 3.31 -5.13 -2.54
CA PRO A 19 3.08 -4.82 -3.94
C PRO A 19 4.35 -5.13 -4.76
N MET A 20 4.21 -6.08 -5.68
CA MET A 20 5.31 -6.53 -6.55
C MET A 20 4.90 -6.35 -8.01
N GLY A 21 5.64 -5.54 -8.76
CA GLY A 21 5.37 -5.24 -10.16
C GLY A 21 5.15 -6.53 -10.99
N TRP A 22 4.10 -6.53 -11.80
CA TRP A 22 3.63 -7.66 -12.64
C TRP A 22 3.17 -8.92 -11.88
N ILE A 23 3.48 -9.05 -10.59
CA ILE A 23 3.18 -10.26 -9.79
C ILE A 23 1.97 -10.03 -8.87
N ALA A 24 1.95 -8.90 -8.16
CA ALA A 24 0.89 -8.58 -7.20
C ALA A 24 -0.37 -8.06 -7.90
N ARG A 25 -1.05 -8.96 -8.59
CA ARG A 25 -2.30 -8.73 -9.31
C ARG A 25 -3.42 -9.58 -8.71
N SER A 26 -4.59 -9.57 -9.31
CA SER A 26 -5.81 -10.16 -8.77
C SER A 26 -5.66 -11.60 -8.28
N GLN A 27 -4.94 -12.46 -8.98
CA GLN A 27 -4.76 -13.86 -8.58
C GLN A 27 -4.03 -13.99 -7.23
N LEU A 28 -2.89 -13.33 -7.07
CA LEU A 28 -2.14 -13.39 -5.82
C LEU A 28 -2.86 -12.64 -4.71
N ALA A 29 -3.31 -11.42 -4.99
CA ALA A 29 -3.96 -10.59 -3.99
C ALA A 29 -5.25 -11.25 -3.45
N SER A 30 -6.08 -11.85 -4.31
CA SER A 30 -7.29 -12.55 -3.88
C SER A 30 -6.98 -13.80 -3.05
N ALA A 31 -5.94 -14.55 -3.41
CA ALA A 31 -5.53 -15.72 -2.64
C ALA A 31 -5.10 -15.33 -1.21
N VAL A 32 -4.34 -14.23 -1.07
CA VAL A 32 -3.94 -13.70 0.24
C VAL A 32 -5.15 -13.22 1.04
N SER A 33 -6.05 -12.44 0.41
CA SER A 33 -7.27 -11.97 1.06
C SER A 33 -8.18 -13.11 1.49
N ASN A 34 -8.35 -14.13 0.66
CA ASN A 34 -9.14 -15.32 0.97
C ASN A 34 -8.53 -16.16 2.10
N ALA A 35 -7.20 -16.12 2.26
CA ALA A 35 -6.49 -16.76 3.38
C ALA A 35 -6.57 -15.96 4.70
N GLY A 36 -7.23 -14.79 4.71
CA GLY A 36 -7.43 -13.97 5.90
C GLY A 36 -6.38 -12.86 6.12
N GLY A 37 -5.42 -12.69 5.22
CA GLY A 37 -4.50 -11.55 5.18
C GLY A 37 -5.07 -10.38 4.35
N LEU A 38 -4.23 -9.43 3.95
CA LEU A 38 -4.58 -8.36 3.02
C LEU A 38 -3.78 -8.49 1.73
N GLY A 39 -4.45 -8.80 0.63
CA GLY A 39 -3.87 -8.71 -0.70
C GLY A 39 -3.79 -7.27 -1.18
N ILE A 40 -2.72 -6.92 -1.90
CA ILE A 40 -2.53 -5.59 -2.48
C ILE A 40 -2.27 -5.70 -3.98
N ILE A 41 -3.02 -4.94 -4.77
CA ILE A 41 -2.78 -4.77 -6.21
C ILE A 41 -1.71 -3.69 -6.41
N GLU A 42 -0.71 -3.99 -7.24
CA GLU A 42 0.43 -3.13 -7.52
C GLU A 42 0.12 -2.06 -8.58
N THR A 43 0.91 -0.98 -8.61
CA THR A 43 0.96 -0.01 -9.72
C THR A 43 2.38 0.23 -10.24
N SER A 44 3.36 -0.44 -9.66
CA SER A 44 4.78 -0.25 -9.96
C SER A 44 5.21 -0.75 -11.34
N SER A 45 4.39 -1.58 -12.00
CA SER A 45 4.59 -1.96 -13.40
C SER A 45 4.36 -0.80 -14.39
N GLY A 46 3.60 0.23 -13.99
CA GLY A 46 3.21 1.34 -14.87
C GLY A 46 2.11 1.00 -15.88
N GLU A 47 1.61 -0.24 -15.90
CA GLU A 47 0.57 -0.72 -16.82
C GLU A 47 -0.84 -0.38 -16.29
N LEU A 48 -1.15 0.91 -16.10
CA LEU A 48 -2.32 1.35 -15.36
C LEU A 48 -3.66 0.83 -15.89
N ASP A 49 -3.83 0.70 -17.20
CA ASP A 49 -5.07 0.17 -17.79
C ASP A 49 -5.24 -1.33 -17.47
N ALA A 50 -4.16 -2.10 -17.52
CA ALA A 50 -4.17 -3.51 -17.13
C ALA A 50 -4.48 -3.65 -15.63
N ILE A 51 -3.91 -2.79 -14.78
CA ILE A 51 -4.12 -2.76 -13.33
C ILE A 51 -5.59 -2.44 -13.00
N LYS A 52 -6.22 -1.52 -13.71
CA LYS A 52 -7.66 -1.25 -13.58
C LYS A 52 -8.49 -2.50 -13.85
N GLY A 53 -8.15 -3.25 -14.89
CA GLY A 53 -8.77 -4.55 -15.18
C GLY A 53 -8.55 -5.60 -14.07
N GLU A 54 -7.41 -5.55 -13.38
CA GLU A 54 -7.14 -6.46 -12.27
C GLU A 54 -8.01 -6.15 -11.03
N VAL A 55 -8.40 -4.90 -10.81
CA VAL A 55 -9.36 -4.54 -9.74
C VAL A 55 -10.74 -5.15 -10.02
N VAL A 56 -11.20 -5.13 -11.26
CA VAL A 56 -12.47 -5.79 -11.65
C VAL A 56 -12.38 -7.29 -11.38
N LYS A 57 -11.33 -7.96 -11.85
CA LYS A 57 -11.13 -9.40 -11.58
C LYS A 57 -11.02 -9.72 -10.09
N MET A 58 -10.41 -8.82 -9.31
CA MET A 58 -10.32 -8.99 -7.86
C MET A 58 -11.68 -9.14 -7.22
N ARG A 59 -12.67 -8.33 -7.64
CA ARG A 59 -14.06 -8.40 -7.17
C ARG A 59 -14.78 -9.70 -7.52
N GLU A 60 -14.37 -10.35 -8.61
CA GLU A 60 -14.90 -11.67 -9.01
C GLU A 60 -14.28 -12.81 -8.17
N LEU A 61 -13.04 -12.63 -7.71
CA LEU A 61 -12.25 -13.67 -7.03
C LEU A 61 -12.39 -13.64 -5.49
N THR A 62 -12.80 -12.52 -4.91
CA THR A 62 -12.93 -12.39 -3.46
C THR A 62 -13.96 -11.34 -3.04
N ASN A 63 -14.65 -11.61 -1.93
CA ASN A 63 -15.46 -10.64 -1.20
C ASN A 63 -14.72 -10.12 0.05
N ARG A 64 -13.47 -10.52 0.24
CA ARG A 64 -12.64 -10.10 1.37
C ARG A 64 -12.01 -8.73 1.12
N PRO A 65 -11.59 -8.01 2.16
CA PRO A 65 -10.83 -6.77 2.02
C PRO A 65 -9.57 -6.95 1.20
N PHE A 66 -9.26 -5.96 0.37
CA PHE A 66 -8.00 -5.85 -0.34
C PHE A 66 -7.60 -4.39 -0.47
N GLY A 67 -6.36 -4.13 -0.78
CA GLY A 67 -5.81 -2.80 -0.97
C GLY A 67 -5.17 -2.59 -2.34
N MET A 68 -4.70 -1.37 -2.54
CA MET A 68 -3.94 -0.99 -3.72
C MET A 68 -2.68 -0.23 -3.31
N ASN A 69 -1.58 -0.45 -4.01
CA ASN A 69 -0.38 0.37 -3.84
C ASN A 69 -0.34 1.45 -4.91
N LEU A 70 -0.11 2.69 -4.51
CA LEU A 70 0.14 3.82 -5.40
C LEU A 70 1.64 4.17 -5.37
N ALA A 71 2.38 3.56 -6.29
CA ALA A 71 3.82 3.83 -6.48
C ALA A 71 4.01 5.07 -7.36
N GLN A 72 4.12 6.24 -6.73
CA GLN A 72 3.98 7.56 -7.39
C GLN A 72 4.95 7.76 -8.57
N LEU A 73 6.16 7.21 -8.49
CA LEU A 73 7.16 7.32 -9.56
C LEU A 73 6.68 6.72 -10.90
N PHE A 74 5.76 5.75 -10.86
CA PHE A 74 5.28 5.02 -12.04
C PHE A 74 3.91 5.48 -12.52
N ILE A 75 3.29 6.43 -11.83
CA ILE A 75 1.97 6.94 -12.14
C ILE A 75 2.10 8.34 -12.72
N ARG A 76 1.71 8.51 -14.01
CA ARG A 76 1.79 9.83 -14.67
C ARG A 76 0.85 10.86 -14.07
N ASP A 77 -0.35 10.44 -13.70
CA ASP A 77 -1.36 11.25 -13.04
C ASP A 77 -1.80 10.56 -11.72
N PRO A 78 -1.09 10.87 -10.61
CA PRO A 78 -1.40 10.26 -9.32
C PRO A 78 -2.80 10.61 -8.79
N LEU A 79 -3.33 11.78 -9.12
CA LEU A 79 -4.65 12.20 -8.65
C LEU A 79 -5.76 11.41 -9.34
N SER A 80 -5.64 11.12 -10.63
CA SER A 80 -6.60 10.26 -11.33
C SER A 80 -6.67 8.85 -10.74
N MET A 81 -5.55 8.37 -10.17
CA MET A 81 -5.54 7.07 -9.48
C MET A 81 -6.21 7.14 -8.11
N VAL A 82 -6.18 8.28 -7.43
CA VAL A 82 -6.94 8.50 -6.19
C VAL A 82 -8.44 8.45 -6.49
N ASP A 83 -8.88 9.12 -7.55
CA ASP A 83 -10.29 9.09 -7.98
C ASP A 83 -10.70 7.66 -8.35
N PHE A 84 -9.87 6.92 -9.10
CA PHE A 84 -10.11 5.52 -9.42
C PHE A 84 -10.23 4.64 -8.16
N VAL A 85 -9.38 4.83 -7.16
CA VAL A 85 -9.45 4.10 -5.87
C VAL A 85 -10.79 4.36 -5.18
N ALA A 86 -11.24 5.63 -5.15
CA ALA A 86 -12.50 6.02 -4.53
C ALA A 86 -13.72 5.47 -5.30
N GLU A 87 -13.74 5.59 -6.63
CA GLU A 87 -14.81 5.07 -7.49
C GLU A 87 -14.96 3.55 -7.39
N ASN A 88 -13.88 2.86 -7.10
CA ASN A 88 -13.89 1.41 -6.91
C ASN A 88 -13.97 0.99 -5.44
N GLU A 89 -14.30 1.89 -4.52
CA GLU A 89 -14.52 1.59 -3.10
C GLU A 89 -13.36 0.80 -2.45
N ILE A 90 -12.11 1.13 -2.85
CA ILE A 90 -10.91 0.54 -2.25
C ILE A 90 -10.61 1.29 -0.96
N SER A 91 -10.80 0.63 0.18
CA SER A 91 -10.72 1.26 1.50
C SER A 91 -9.31 1.39 2.07
N PHE A 92 -8.34 0.69 1.49
CA PHE A 92 -6.95 0.70 1.95
C PHE A 92 -5.96 0.93 0.82
N VAL A 93 -5.04 1.86 1.03
CA VAL A 93 -3.98 2.19 0.08
C VAL A 93 -2.63 2.22 0.78
N THR A 94 -1.61 1.64 0.14
CA THR A 94 -0.23 2.00 0.44
C THR A 94 0.28 3.00 -0.59
N THR A 95 0.98 4.05 -0.16
CA THR A 95 1.69 4.97 -1.06
C THR A 95 3.19 4.73 -0.95
N SER A 96 3.91 4.80 -2.06
CA SER A 96 5.35 4.55 -2.10
C SER A 96 6.04 5.32 -3.23
N ALA A 97 7.37 5.33 -3.21
CA ALA A 97 8.21 5.89 -4.28
C ALA A 97 7.84 7.34 -4.66
N GLY A 98 7.56 8.19 -3.68
CA GLY A 98 7.21 9.59 -3.88
C GLY A 98 7.00 10.36 -2.58
N ASP A 99 6.56 11.60 -2.68
CA ASP A 99 6.25 12.44 -1.51
C ASP A 99 4.85 12.11 -0.99
N PRO A 100 4.69 11.71 0.29
CA PRO A 100 3.37 11.40 0.86
C PRO A 100 2.41 12.61 0.83
N ALA A 101 2.92 13.85 0.91
CA ALA A 101 2.11 15.05 0.88
C ALA A 101 1.32 15.25 -0.42
N VAL A 102 1.69 14.56 -1.50
CA VAL A 102 1.00 14.66 -2.80
C VAL A 102 -0.35 13.94 -2.80
N LEU A 103 -0.42 12.73 -2.22
CA LEU A 103 -1.61 11.88 -2.30
C LEU A 103 -2.35 11.72 -0.97
N VAL A 104 -1.62 11.68 0.14
CA VAL A 104 -2.20 11.36 1.45
C VAL A 104 -3.35 12.29 1.83
N PRO A 105 -3.25 13.63 1.71
CA PRO A 105 -4.35 14.50 2.10
C PRO A 105 -5.65 14.18 1.35
N ARG A 106 -5.56 13.97 0.03
CA ARG A 106 -6.73 13.67 -0.80
C ARG A 106 -7.33 12.30 -0.49
N LEU A 107 -6.50 11.28 -0.27
CA LEU A 107 -6.95 9.96 0.16
C LEU A 107 -7.67 10.03 1.52
N LYS A 108 -7.14 10.83 2.45
CA LYS A 108 -7.75 11.02 3.78
C LYS A 108 -9.09 11.76 3.71
N GLU A 109 -9.24 12.77 2.86
CA GLU A 109 -10.51 13.45 2.61
C GLU A 109 -11.61 12.47 2.12
N LEU A 110 -11.22 11.43 1.39
CA LEU A 110 -12.11 10.38 0.88
C LEU A 110 -12.36 9.24 1.90
N GLY A 111 -11.82 9.35 3.12
CA GLY A 111 -11.99 8.34 4.18
C GLY A 111 -11.19 7.05 3.96
N ILE A 112 -10.21 7.07 3.06
CA ILE A 112 -9.37 5.92 2.75
C ILE A 112 -8.29 5.76 3.82
N THR A 113 -8.08 4.54 4.29
CA THR A 113 -6.96 4.21 5.18
C THR A 113 -5.66 4.17 4.39
N VAL A 114 -4.66 4.95 4.81
CA VAL A 114 -3.40 5.13 4.07
C VAL A 114 -2.19 4.79 4.92
N PHE A 115 -1.36 3.87 4.41
CA PHE A 115 -0.01 3.66 4.93
C PHE A 115 1.01 4.15 3.90
N HIS A 116 2.15 4.68 4.38
CA HIS A 116 3.24 5.08 3.50
C HIS A 116 4.48 4.23 3.73
N VAL A 117 5.16 3.85 2.64
CA VAL A 117 6.40 3.07 2.69
C VAL A 117 7.57 4.00 2.97
N VAL A 118 8.29 3.73 4.06
CA VAL A 118 9.37 4.59 4.56
C VAL A 118 10.66 3.81 4.77
N PRO A 119 11.76 4.20 4.10
CA PRO A 119 13.07 3.57 4.27
C PRO A 119 13.97 4.30 5.30
N THR A 120 13.50 5.39 5.89
CA THR A 120 14.28 6.24 6.80
C THR A 120 13.42 6.90 7.86
N ILE A 121 13.98 7.29 8.99
CA ILE A 121 13.32 8.07 10.04
C ILE A 121 12.79 9.40 9.47
N ARG A 122 13.56 10.07 8.63
CA ARG A 122 13.11 11.31 7.97
C ARG A 122 11.90 11.08 7.06
N GLY A 123 11.85 9.94 6.36
CA GLY A 123 10.70 9.55 5.56
C GLY A 123 9.48 9.28 6.43
N ALA A 124 9.67 8.61 7.58
CA ALA A 124 8.61 8.37 8.55
C ALA A 124 8.00 9.68 9.06
N GLN A 125 8.84 10.65 9.46
CA GLN A 125 8.36 11.95 9.92
C GLN A 125 7.54 12.68 8.84
N LYS A 126 8.01 12.69 7.59
CA LYS A 126 7.25 13.29 6.48
C LYS A 126 5.88 12.63 6.26
N ALA A 127 5.83 11.30 6.39
CA ALA A 127 4.58 10.56 6.23
C ALA A 127 3.61 10.87 7.39
N ILE A 128 4.10 10.95 8.61
CA ILE A 128 3.31 11.34 9.79
C ILE A 128 2.77 12.76 9.62
N ASP A 129 3.61 13.71 9.20
CA ASP A 129 3.22 15.10 8.95
C ASP A 129 2.16 15.23 7.85
N ALA A 130 2.17 14.31 6.87
CA ALA A 130 1.15 14.22 5.82
C ALA A 130 -0.18 13.59 6.29
N GLY A 131 -0.23 12.99 7.49
CA GLY A 131 -1.45 12.45 8.10
C GLY A 131 -1.76 11.00 7.75
N VAL A 132 -0.78 10.15 7.50
CA VAL A 132 -1.00 8.71 7.28
C VAL A 132 -1.55 8.00 8.52
N ASP A 133 -2.28 6.92 8.33
CA ASP A 133 -2.79 6.07 9.42
C ASP A 133 -1.75 5.07 9.93
N GLY A 134 -0.71 4.82 9.12
CA GLY A 134 0.35 3.91 9.48
C GLY A 134 1.55 3.98 8.54
N LEU A 135 2.61 3.29 8.92
CA LEU A 135 3.85 3.23 8.19
C LEU A 135 4.17 1.79 7.78
N VAL A 136 4.74 1.63 6.59
CA VAL A 136 5.42 0.41 6.16
C VAL A 136 6.91 0.67 6.22
N VAL A 137 7.57 0.19 7.26
CA VAL A 137 9.01 0.40 7.43
C VAL A 137 9.78 -0.61 6.59
N GLU A 138 10.52 -0.12 5.60
CA GLU A 138 11.29 -0.95 4.69
C GLU A 138 12.79 -0.83 4.97
N GLY A 139 13.40 -1.94 5.40
CA GLY A 139 14.84 -2.01 5.59
C GLY A 139 15.63 -2.32 4.32
N ALA A 140 16.94 -2.21 4.40
CA ALA A 140 17.89 -2.46 3.30
C ALA A 140 17.80 -3.90 2.74
N GLU A 141 17.29 -4.85 3.54
CA GLU A 141 17.04 -6.23 3.15
C GLU A 141 15.76 -6.42 2.32
N GLY A 142 14.90 -5.40 2.20
CA GLY A 142 13.70 -5.43 1.36
C GLY A 142 14.00 -5.67 -0.11
N GLY A 143 13.04 -6.19 -0.87
CA GLY A 143 13.11 -6.34 -2.32
C GLY A 143 12.67 -5.08 -3.08
N GLY A 144 13.01 -4.97 -4.36
CA GLY A 144 12.56 -3.89 -5.23
C GLY A 144 13.37 -2.60 -5.13
N PHE A 145 12.68 -1.45 -5.07
CA PHE A 145 13.34 -0.15 -4.93
C PHE A 145 13.93 0.02 -3.54
N LYS A 146 15.20 0.39 -3.50
CA LYS A 146 15.94 0.58 -2.24
C LYS A 146 16.43 2.00 -2.11
N ASN A 147 16.42 2.49 -0.88
CA ASN A 147 17.17 3.69 -0.52
C ASN A 147 18.65 3.32 -0.40
N ALA A 148 19.54 4.12 -1.01
CA ALA A 148 20.99 3.92 -0.91
C ALA A 148 21.51 3.99 0.54
N ASP A 149 20.84 4.78 1.39
CA ASP A 149 21.19 5.00 2.80
C ASP A 149 20.33 4.12 3.74
N GLY A 150 19.76 3.02 3.23
CA GLY A 150 18.87 2.14 3.99
C GLY A 150 19.58 1.43 5.13
N ALA A 151 18.97 1.43 6.31
CA ALA A 151 19.37 0.60 7.44
C ALA A 151 18.53 -0.69 7.47
N SER A 152 18.96 -1.68 8.27
CA SER A 152 18.17 -2.91 8.49
C SER A 152 16.83 -2.64 9.19
N CYS A 153 15.81 -3.43 8.92
CA CYS A 153 14.55 -3.40 9.67
C CYS A 153 14.75 -3.57 11.17
N LEU A 154 15.75 -4.35 11.60
CA LEU A 154 16.07 -4.53 13.01
C LEU A 154 16.49 -3.23 13.71
N VAL A 155 16.99 -2.26 12.94
CA VAL A 155 17.34 -0.92 13.43
C VAL A 155 16.18 0.06 13.21
N LEU A 156 15.62 0.10 11.98
CA LEU A 156 14.61 1.09 11.62
C LEU A 156 13.30 0.94 12.38
N VAL A 157 12.83 -0.30 12.58
CA VAL A 157 11.51 -0.51 13.22
C VAL A 157 11.51 0.02 14.66
N PRO A 158 12.46 -0.33 15.56
CA PRO A 158 12.45 0.21 16.92
C PRO A 158 12.72 1.72 16.98
N GLU A 159 13.42 2.30 16.01
CA GLU A 159 13.69 3.74 15.97
C GLU A 159 12.50 4.57 15.47
N ILE A 160 11.61 3.97 14.68
CA ILE A 160 10.43 4.63 14.11
C ILE A 160 9.18 4.40 14.98
N ALA A 161 9.12 3.28 15.71
CA ALA A 161 7.99 2.92 16.57
C ALA A 161 7.96 3.75 17.84
#